data_07ce59ea096ddee8bf8089903a14018d
#
_entry.id   07ce59ea096ddee8bf8089903a14018d
#
_cell.length_a   1.000
_cell.length_b   1.000
_cell.length_c   1.000
_cell.angle_alpha   90.00
_cell.angle_beta   90.00
_cell.angle_gamma   90.00
#
_symmetry.space_group_name_H-M   'P 1'
#
loop_
_entity.id
_entity.type
_entity.pdbx_description
1 polymer ?
#
loop_
_entity_poly.entity_id
_entity_poly.type
_entity_poly.pdbx_seq_one_letter_code
_entity_poly.pdbx_strand_id
1 'polypeptide(L)'
;MRWAWAKILTLIGAAIAALGAASAAQGPAFVQAYLQRLGGHIDEAQRTLSELSGGATAQLVDDGAARDRLVGVFAERLGDLEASRVTIENASPLWQPVALALHGDRDIAAATAEAFTPALPLDGTSLLYALAGLLIGWSL
;
A
#
# COMPACT_ATOMS: atom_id res chain seq x y z
N MET A 1 -23.70 -20.48 34.77
CA MET A 1 -22.85 -20.83 33.61
C MET A 1 -23.26 -20.10 32.35
N ARG A 2 -24.53 -20.07 31.91
CA ARG A 2 -24.99 -19.38 30.66
C ARG A 2 -24.64 -17.88 30.61
N TRP A 3 -24.71 -17.15 31.73
CA TRP A 3 -24.36 -15.74 31.81
C TRP A 3 -22.85 -15.47 31.59
N ALA A 4 -21.96 -16.30 32.13
CA ALA A 4 -20.52 -16.17 31.89
C ALA A 4 -20.14 -16.41 30.41
N TRP A 5 -20.77 -17.40 29.77
CA TRP A 5 -20.59 -17.67 28.35
C TRP A 5 -21.06 -16.50 27.47
N ALA A 6 -22.22 -15.89 27.79
CA ALA A 6 -22.71 -14.74 27.04
C ALA A 6 -21.72 -13.55 27.12
N LYS A 7 -21.15 -13.29 28.29
CA LYS A 7 -20.13 -12.23 28.44
C LYS A 7 -18.84 -12.52 27.69
N ILE A 8 -18.36 -13.76 27.70
CA ILE A 8 -17.17 -14.17 26.94
C ILE A 8 -17.39 -13.95 25.45
N LEU A 9 -18.54 -14.35 24.90
CA LEU A 9 -18.88 -14.14 23.49
C LEU A 9 -18.95 -12.65 23.13
N THR A 10 -19.51 -11.82 24.02
CA THR A 10 -19.55 -10.36 23.82
C THR A 10 -18.14 -9.76 23.78
N LEU A 11 -17.25 -10.18 24.69
CA LEU A 11 -15.85 -9.73 24.70
C LEU A 11 -15.09 -10.15 23.43
N ILE A 12 -15.28 -11.39 22.99
CA ILE A 12 -14.67 -11.88 21.74
C ILE A 12 -15.19 -11.05 20.57
N GLY A 13 -16.51 -10.81 20.49
CA GLY A 13 -17.10 -9.96 19.45
C GLY A 13 -16.56 -8.54 19.45
N ALA A 14 -16.43 -7.92 20.63
CA ALA A 14 -15.85 -6.60 20.77
C ALA A 14 -14.36 -6.56 20.36
N ALA A 15 -13.59 -7.58 20.72
CA ALA A 15 -12.19 -7.68 20.33
C ALA A 15 -12.04 -7.83 18.80
N ILE A 16 -12.86 -8.67 18.16
CA ILE A 16 -12.87 -8.83 16.69
C ILE A 16 -13.26 -7.52 16.01
N ALA A 17 -14.29 -6.83 16.52
CA ALA A 17 -14.72 -5.54 15.98
C ALA A 17 -13.63 -4.47 16.12
N ALA A 18 -12.95 -4.40 17.27
CA ALA A 18 -11.84 -3.49 17.49
C ALA A 18 -10.66 -3.77 16.56
N LEU A 19 -10.28 -5.04 16.37
CA LEU A 19 -9.23 -5.45 15.42
C LEU A 19 -9.61 -5.12 13.98
N GLY A 20 -10.86 -5.37 13.59
CA GLY A 20 -11.37 -5.02 12.26
C GLY A 20 -11.34 -3.51 12.01
N ALA A 21 -11.81 -2.71 12.95
CA ALA A 21 -11.76 -1.24 12.86
C ALA A 21 -10.32 -0.73 12.78
N ALA A 22 -9.44 -1.27 13.62
CA ALA A 22 -8.02 -0.93 13.64
C ALA A 22 -7.34 -1.28 12.31
N SER A 23 -7.64 -2.45 11.74
CA SER A 23 -7.11 -2.86 10.43
C SER A 23 -7.63 -1.97 9.31
N ALA A 24 -8.92 -1.64 9.30
CA ALA A 24 -9.51 -0.75 8.31
C ALA A 24 -8.92 0.66 8.37
N ALA A 25 -8.61 1.16 9.57
CA ALA A 25 -7.98 2.45 9.78
C ALA A 25 -6.55 2.54 9.20
N GLN A 26 -5.90 1.41 8.89
CA GLN A 26 -4.60 1.38 8.20
C GLN A 26 -4.70 1.62 6.69
N GLY A 27 -5.89 1.56 6.11
CA GLY A 27 -6.10 1.74 4.67
C GLY A 27 -5.46 3.01 4.10
N PRO A 28 -5.71 4.21 4.67
CA PRO A 28 -5.07 5.44 4.22
C PRO A 28 -3.54 5.43 4.35
N ALA A 29 -3.00 4.86 5.43
CA ALA A 29 -1.56 4.75 5.62
C ALA A 29 -0.92 3.81 4.59
N PHE A 30 -1.58 2.72 4.24
CA PHE A 30 -1.14 1.82 3.18
C PHE A 30 -1.16 2.51 1.81
N VAL A 31 -2.21 3.28 1.50
CA VAL A 31 -2.28 4.07 0.25
C VAL A 31 -1.10 5.04 0.16
N GLN A 32 -0.77 5.75 1.24
CA GLN A 32 0.37 6.68 1.25
C GLN A 32 1.70 5.93 1.03
N ALA A 33 1.90 4.79 1.68
CA ALA A 33 3.10 3.97 1.47
C ALA A 33 3.21 3.47 0.02
N TYR A 34 2.08 3.05 -0.57
CA TYR A 34 2.02 2.66 -1.98
C TYR A 34 2.36 3.82 -2.90
N LEU A 35 1.73 5.00 -2.74
CA LEU A 35 1.98 6.17 -3.58
C LEU A 35 3.42 6.66 -3.49
N GLN A 36 4.03 6.60 -2.32
CA GLN A 36 5.45 6.92 -2.14
C GLN A 36 6.35 5.96 -2.92
N ARG A 37 6.07 4.66 -2.86
CA ARG A 37 6.83 3.64 -3.61
C ARG A 37 6.60 3.78 -5.12
N LEU A 38 5.36 3.98 -5.55
CA LEU A 38 4.99 4.24 -6.94
C LEU A 38 5.73 5.46 -7.49
N GLY A 39 5.83 6.56 -6.71
CA GLY A 39 6.63 7.72 -7.08
C GLY A 39 8.08 7.37 -7.38
N GLY A 40 8.71 6.54 -6.55
CA GLY A 40 10.09 6.07 -6.80
C GLY A 40 10.23 5.28 -8.10
N HIS A 41 9.24 4.44 -8.45
CA HIS A 41 9.22 3.72 -9.74
C HIS A 41 9.01 4.65 -10.93
N ILE A 42 8.18 5.68 -10.80
CA ILE A 42 8.00 6.73 -11.83
C ILE A 42 9.31 7.48 -12.05
N ASP A 43 9.96 7.94 -10.97
CA ASP A 43 11.23 8.67 -11.05
C ASP A 43 12.33 7.82 -11.72
N GLU A 44 12.40 6.53 -11.41
CA GLU A 44 13.35 5.60 -12.04
C GLU A 44 13.04 5.37 -13.51
N ALA A 45 11.76 5.18 -13.87
CA ALA A 45 11.35 5.02 -15.26
C ALA A 45 11.66 6.27 -16.09
N GLN A 46 11.42 7.47 -15.56
CA GLN A 46 11.76 8.75 -16.21
C GLN A 46 13.27 8.88 -16.43
N ARG A 47 14.08 8.54 -15.40
CA ARG A 47 15.55 8.55 -15.51
C ARG A 47 16.03 7.59 -16.59
N THR A 48 15.56 6.34 -16.58
CA THR A 48 15.91 5.33 -17.57
C THR A 48 15.55 5.79 -18.98
N LEU A 49 14.34 6.36 -19.16
CA LEU A 49 13.88 6.89 -20.43
C LEU A 49 14.78 8.03 -20.94
N SER A 50 15.19 8.95 -20.06
CA SER A 50 16.09 10.05 -20.41
C SER A 50 17.48 9.56 -20.82
N GLU A 51 18.00 8.54 -20.16
CA GLU A 51 19.29 7.93 -20.47
C GLU A 51 19.27 7.19 -21.80
N LEU A 52 18.19 6.45 -22.10
CA LEU A 52 18.00 5.76 -23.38
C LEU A 52 17.79 6.73 -24.55
N SER A 53 17.12 7.87 -24.29
CA SER A 53 16.80 8.85 -25.34
C SER A 53 17.97 9.74 -25.75
N GLY A 54 18.87 10.05 -24.83
CA GLY A 54 19.96 11.01 -25.11
C GLY A 54 21.14 10.95 -24.15
N GLY A 55 21.14 10.04 -23.18
CA GLY A 55 22.22 9.89 -22.21
C GLY A 55 23.37 9.00 -22.69
N ALA A 56 24.30 8.72 -21.78
CA ALA A 56 25.45 7.85 -22.03
C ALA A 56 25.07 6.45 -22.48
N THR A 57 23.95 5.92 -21.98
CA THR A 57 23.43 4.59 -22.34
C THR A 57 22.93 4.53 -23.79
N ALA A 58 22.48 5.65 -24.36
CA ALA A 58 22.07 5.72 -25.78
C ALA A 58 23.22 5.39 -26.72
N GLN A 59 24.48 5.65 -26.33
CA GLN A 59 25.67 5.36 -27.12
C GLN A 59 26.10 3.89 -27.04
N LEU A 60 25.60 3.13 -26.05
CA LEU A 60 25.94 1.71 -25.86
C LEU A 60 25.01 0.78 -26.67
N VAL A 61 23.90 1.29 -27.18
CA VAL A 61 22.96 0.53 -28.01
C VAL A 61 23.17 0.94 -29.47
N ASP A 62 24.01 0.18 -30.17
CA ASP A 62 24.40 0.43 -31.58
C ASP A 62 23.22 0.29 -32.54
N ASP A 63 22.20 -0.53 -32.22
CA ASP A 63 20.99 -0.71 -33.03
C ASP A 63 19.92 0.34 -32.64
N GLY A 64 19.76 1.35 -33.51
CA GLY A 64 18.76 2.41 -33.34
C GLY A 64 17.34 1.86 -33.26
N ALA A 65 16.99 0.81 -34.00
CA ALA A 65 15.67 0.20 -33.96
C ALA A 65 15.41 -0.54 -32.67
N ALA A 66 16.41 -1.18 -32.08
CA ALA A 66 16.31 -1.80 -30.76
C ALA A 66 16.14 -0.75 -29.66
N ARG A 67 16.89 0.35 -29.76
CA ARG A 67 16.76 1.48 -28.84
C ARG A 67 15.35 2.08 -28.87
N ASP A 68 14.81 2.34 -30.05
CA ASP A 68 13.48 2.94 -30.23
C ASP A 68 12.39 2.04 -29.66
N ARG A 69 12.52 0.72 -29.77
CA ARG A 69 11.61 -0.26 -29.14
C ARG A 69 11.70 -0.18 -27.59
N LEU A 70 12.91 -0.13 -27.04
CA LEU A 70 13.10 0.01 -25.59
C LEU A 70 12.50 1.32 -25.08
N VAL A 71 12.78 2.44 -25.75
CA VAL A 71 12.18 3.74 -25.43
C VAL A 71 10.66 3.66 -25.43
N GLY A 72 10.06 3.01 -26.44
CA GLY A 72 8.61 2.80 -26.53
C GLY A 72 8.05 2.02 -25.34
N VAL A 73 8.67 0.90 -24.96
CA VAL A 73 8.26 0.06 -23.84
C VAL A 73 8.34 0.83 -22.51
N PHE A 74 9.44 1.55 -22.28
CA PHE A 74 9.59 2.35 -21.05
C PHE A 74 8.65 3.55 -21.01
N ALA A 75 8.36 4.19 -22.14
CA ALA A 75 7.40 5.29 -22.21
C ALA A 75 5.96 4.81 -21.92
N GLU A 76 5.56 3.67 -22.46
CA GLU A 76 4.27 3.04 -22.18
C GLU A 76 4.16 2.70 -20.68
N ARG A 77 5.17 2.04 -20.11
CA ARG A 77 5.20 1.71 -18.68
C ARG A 77 5.10 2.95 -17.80
N LEU A 78 5.82 4.01 -18.14
CA LEU A 78 5.75 5.28 -17.42
C LEU A 78 4.33 5.86 -17.46
N GLY A 79 3.70 5.86 -18.63
CA GLY A 79 2.33 6.34 -18.81
C GLY A 79 1.33 5.57 -17.95
N ASP A 80 1.46 4.25 -17.87
CA ASP A 80 0.60 3.39 -17.04
C ASP A 80 0.76 3.71 -15.53
N LEU A 81 2.00 3.87 -15.06
CA LEU A 81 2.29 4.21 -13.67
C LEU A 81 1.75 5.61 -13.29
N GLU A 82 1.93 6.59 -14.17
CA GLU A 82 1.41 7.95 -13.97
C GLU A 82 -0.13 7.97 -13.98
N ALA A 83 -0.77 7.25 -14.90
CA ALA A 83 -2.22 7.14 -14.96
C ALA A 83 -2.79 6.49 -13.68
N SER A 84 -2.15 5.42 -13.20
CA SER A 84 -2.49 4.77 -11.94
C SER A 84 -2.39 5.76 -10.77
N ARG A 85 -1.28 6.50 -10.68
CA ARG A 85 -1.05 7.51 -9.63
C ARG A 85 -2.16 8.56 -9.64
N VAL A 86 -2.41 9.17 -10.79
CA VAL A 86 -3.43 10.23 -10.94
C VAL A 86 -4.81 9.70 -10.55
N THR A 87 -5.16 8.47 -10.95
CA THR A 87 -6.45 7.87 -10.62
C THR A 87 -6.62 7.67 -9.11
N ILE A 88 -5.59 7.20 -8.42
CA ILE A 88 -5.63 6.98 -6.98
C ILE A 88 -5.63 8.30 -6.21
N GLU A 89 -4.78 9.27 -6.60
CA GLU A 89 -4.68 10.57 -5.92
C GLU A 89 -5.97 11.40 -6.06
N ASN A 90 -6.66 11.32 -7.20
CA ASN A 90 -7.91 12.04 -7.45
C ASN A 90 -9.14 11.38 -6.80
N ALA A 91 -9.05 10.14 -6.34
CA ALA A 91 -10.12 9.52 -5.59
C ALA A 91 -10.30 10.23 -4.23
N SER A 92 -11.55 10.34 -3.77
CA SER A 92 -11.78 10.87 -2.43
C SER A 92 -11.11 9.98 -1.36
N PRO A 93 -10.69 10.53 -0.21
CA PRO A 93 -9.90 9.79 0.80
C PRO A 93 -10.51 8.46 1.22
N LEU A 94 -11.84 8.36 1.28
CA LEU A 94 -12.54 7.12 1.62
C LEU A 94 -12.46 6.07 0.50
N TRP A 95 -12.32 6.50 -0.75
CA TRP A 95 -12.30 5.63 -1.91
C TRP A 95 -10.89 5.33 -2.43
N GLN A 96 -9.86 6.01 -1.94
CA GLN A 96 -8.48 5.76 -2.33
C GLN A 96 -8.03 4.29 -2.16
N PRO A 97 -8.35 3.58 -1.05
CA PRO A 97 -8.00 2.16 -0.95
C PRO A 97 -8.67 1.28 -2.01
N VAL A 98 -9.90 1.62 -2.39
CA VAL A 98 -10.63 0.92 -3.46
C VAL A 98 -10.04 1.24 -4.83
N ALA A 99 -9.72 2.52 -5.09
CA ALA A 99 -9.07 2.95 -6.33
C ALA A 99 -7.70 2.26 -6.49
N LEU A 100 -6.93 2.14 -5.40
CA LEU A 100 -5.68 1.39 -5.40
C LEU A 100 -5.91 -0.09 -5.74
N ALA A 101 -6.90 -0.74 -5.13
CA ALA A 101 -7.21 -2.14 -5.40
C ALA A 101 -7.61 -2.40 -6.87
N LEU A 102 -8.26 -1.44 -7.51
CA LEU A 102 -8.75 -1.56 -8.89
C LEU A 102 -7.73 -1.11 -9.95
N HIS A 103 -6.93 -0.10 -9.66
CA HIS A 103 -6.06 0.58 -10.63
C HIS A 103 -4.57 0.55 -10.25
N GLY A 104 -4.24 0.08 -9.05
CA GLY A 104 -2.86 -0.03 -8.60
C GLY A 104 -2.10 -1.13 -9.34
N ASP A 105 -0.79 -0.91 -9.51
CA ASP A 105 0.13 -1.93 -9.98
C ASP A 105 0.30 -3.01 -8.90
N ARG A 106 0.07 -4.27 -9.29
CA ARG A 106 0.03 -5.40 -8.35
C ARG A 106 1.39 -5.72 -7.75
N ASP A 107 2.46 -5.58 -8.52
CA ASP A 107 3.81 -5.91 -8.06
C ASP A 107 4.28 -4.86 -7.05
N ILE A 108 4.00 -3.58 -7.33
CA ILE A 108 4.28 -2.47 -6.41
C ILE A 108 3.43 -2.60 -5.15
N ALA A 109 2.15 -2.99 -5.27
CA ALA A 109 1.26 -3.19 -4.13
C ALA A 109 1.73 -4.36 -3.25
N ALA A 110 2.12 -5.49 -3.84
CA ALA A 110 2.67 -6.65 -3.12
C ALA A 110 3.96 -6.28 -2.39
N ALA A 111 4.91 -5.65 -3.08
CA ALA A 111 6.16 -5.22 -2.46
C ALA A 111 5.95 -4.13 -1.38
N THR A 112 4.89 -3.32 -1.51
CA THR A 112 4.51 -2.38 -0.46
C THR A 112 3.95 -3.12 0.75
N ALA A 113 3.09 -4.12 0.54
CA ALA A 113 2.51 -4.91 1.62
C ALA A 113 3.57 -5.67 2.43
N GLU A 114 4.60 -6.22 1.77
CA GLU A 114 5.73 -6.89 2.44
C GLU A 114 6.55 -5.95 3.33
N ALA A 115 6.69 -4.69 2.93
CA ALA A 115 7.46 -3.68 3.66
C ALA A 115 6.60 -2.84 4.61
N PHE A 116 5.28 -2.96 4.52
CA PHE A 116 4.35 -2.13 5.30
C PHE A 116 4.37 -2.54 6.77
N THR A 117 4.74 -1.60 7.62
CA THR A 117 4.65 -1.76 9.07
C THR A 117 3.40 -1.03 9.56
N PRO A 118 2.34 -1.74 9.99
CA PRO A 118 1.17 -1.11 10.56
C PRO A 118 1.54 -0.21 11.74
N ALA A 119 0.95 0.97 11.82
CA ALA A 119 1.16 1.90 12.94
C ALA A 119 0.58 1.39 14.26
N LEU A 120 -0.24 0.32 14.20
CA LEU A 120 -0.72 -0.37 15.38
C LEU A 120 0.31 -1.43 15.79
N PRO A 121 0.83 -1.35 17.02
CA PRO A 121 1.68 -2.39 17.55
C PRO A 121 0.85 -3.68 17.75
N LEU A 122 0.99 -4.62 16.83
CA LEU A 122 0.34 -5.95 16.86
C LEU A 122 1.25 -7.01 17.50
N ASP A 123 2.32 -6.59 18.18
CA ASP A 123 3.17 -7.51 18.94
C ASP A 123 2.46 -8.05 20.19
N GLY A 124 2.93 -9.20 20.70
CA GLY A 124 2.31 -9.87 21.85
C GLY A 124 2.22 -9.01 23.11
N THR A 125 3.17 -8.10 23.31
CA THR A 125 3.20 -7.18 24.46
C THR A 125 2.09 -6.14 24.35
N SER A 126 1.95 -5.54 23.17
CA SER A 126 0.92 -4.53 22.89
C SER A 126 -0.49 -5.12 22.95
N LEU A 127 -0.67 -6.36 22.48
CA LEU A 127 -1.92 -7.08 22.63
C LEU A 127 -2.28 -7.35 24.09
N LEU A 128 -1.29 -7.67 24.96
CA LEU A 128 -1.51 -7.81 26.39
C LEU A 128 -1.96 -6.51 27.05
N TYR A 129 -1.34 -5.38 26.72
CA TYR A 129 -1.77 -4.07 27.22
C TYR A 129 -3.17 -3.69 26.71
N ALA A 130 -3.48 -3.96 25.44
CA ALA A 130 -4.80 -3.72 24.88
C ALA A 130 -5.87 -4.57 25.58
N LEU A 131 -5.58 -5.84 25.86
CA LEU A 131 -6.47 -6.74 26.58
C LEU A 131 -6.68 -6.27 28.03
N ALA A 132 -5.61 -5.86 28.71
CA ALA A 132 -5.70 -5.29 30.06
C ALA A 132 -6.54 -4.02 30.09
N GLY A 133 -6.33 -3.10 29.15
CA GLY A 133 -7.12 -1.89 28.99
C GLY A 133 -8.60 -2.17 28.71
N LEU A 134 -8.88 -3.16 27.87
CA LEU A 134 -10.25 -3.60 27.57
C LEU A 134 -10.95 -4.17 28.81
N LEU A 135 -10.26 -4.97 29.62
CA LEU A 135 -10.79 -5.55 30.85
C LEU A 135 -11.05 -4.47 31.93
N ILE A 136 -10.14 -3.51 32.08
CA ILE A 136 -10.30 -2.38 33.00
C ILE A 136 -11.47 -1.50 32.54
N GLY A 137 -11.52 -1.10 31.29
CA GLY A 137 -12.61 -0.26 30.76
C GLY A 137 -13.98 -0.94 30.81
N TRP A 138 -13.99 -2.27 30.78
CA TRP A 138 -15.23 -3.04 30.90
C TRP A 138 -15.66 -3.24 32.36
N SER A 139 -14.77 -3.13 33.33
CA SER A 139 -15.06 -3.24 34.77
C SER A 139 -15.60 -1.96 35.41
N LEU A 140 -15.44 -0.82 34.72
CA LEU A 140 -15.97 0.51 35.11
C LEU A 140 -17.38 0.72 34.58
#